data_85470b04f288324d0ea487d1271adc6a
#
_entry.id   85470b04f288324d0ea487d1271adc6a
#
_cell.length_a   1.000
_cell.length_b   1.000
_cell.length_c   1.000
_cell.angle_alpha   90.00
_cell.angle_beta   90.00
_cell.angle_gamma   90.00
#
_symmetry.space_group_name_H-M   'P 1'
#
loop_
_entity.id
_entity.type
_entity.pdbx_description
1 polymer ?
#
loop_
_entity_poly.entity_id
_entity_poly.type
_entity_poly.pdbx_seq_one_letter_code
_entity_poly.pdbx_strand_id
1 'polypeptide(L)'
;MDMWRARVTAVLKGESADKLTSHTADGIRIEPLYQQMRGERAERTNHAPWTVLQRVDHPNGGKANAQALEDLENGAGGLSIVGKDADVTRALKGVALHAIHTRLEGGETLAKTFADYVGKQPIDPARLSVSFGLSDVGLVNELVAQGFEGPFLEADGRLVHTQGASEAQELACILAQIVSALRKLEQVPPEAAVGATLVANQDMFLNLAKFRAIRLLWARVLEASGILHRPLRLHGETSRRMMARLDPHTNILRATAAVFGAGLGGTDTFTVLPFSIAQGLPDAFARRMARNTQLILLEESHLWCVADPASGSGYVEHLTDELCERAWTIFQGIEKTGNLPEFDSKNKSSDPIIGTNSHHLPKEFEAAVEIFP
;
A
#
# COMPACT_ATOMS: atom_id res chain seq x y z
N MET A 1 -5.75 35.83 2.82
CA MET A 1 -5.54 35.25 4.17
C MET A 1 -6.10 36.18 5.26
N ASP A 2 -5.77 37.47 5.29
CA ASP A 2 -6.16 38.39 6.39
C ASP A 2 -7.67 38.61 6.53
N MET A 3 -8.39 38.76 5.42
CA MET A 3 -9.85 38.85 5.43
C MET A 3 -10.52 37.59 5.99
N TRP A 4 -9.96 36.42 5.69
CA TRP A 4 -10.46 35.17 6.25
C TRP A 4 -10.21 35.11 7.76
N ARG A 5 -8.98 35.41 8.22
CA ARG A 5 -8.64 35.49 9.66
C ARG A 5 -9.55 36.46 10.42
N ALA A 6 -9.77 37.66 9.86
CA ALA A 6 -10.68 38.62 10.47
C ALA A 6 -12.11 38.11 10.60
N ARG A 7 -12.63 37.38 9.60
CA ARG A 7 -13.95 36.73 9.65
C ARG A 7 -14.00 35.62 10.68
N VAL A 8 -12.99 34.76 10.72
CA VAL A 8 -12.88 33.67 11.72
C VAL A 8 -12.86 34.24 13.12
N THR A 9 -12.03 35.26 13.40
CA THR A 9 -11.96 35.91 14.69
C THR A 9 -13.32 36.49 15.11
N ALA A 10 -14.06 37.11 14.19
CA ALA A 10 -15.39 37.62 14.44
C ALA A 10 -16.40 36.53 14.78
N VAL A 11 -16.36 35.38 14.05
CA VAL A 11 -17.25 34.24 14.31
C VAL A 11 -16.93 33.54 15.62
N LEU A 12 -15.65 33.39 15.95
CA LEU A 12 -15.18 32.78 17.21
C LEU A 12 -15.37 33.68 18.44
N LYS A 13 -15.87 34.91 18.28
CA LYS A 13 -16.16 35.84 19.37
C LYS A 13 -15.01 36.04 20.35
N GLY A 14 -13.78 36.10 19.84
CA GLY A 14 -12.55 36.30 20.61
C GLY A 14 -11.88 35.02 21.13
N GLU A 15 -12.39 33.85 20.79
CA GLU A 15 -11.67 32.59 21.00
C GLU A 15 -10.53 32.42 20.02
N SER A 16 -9.50 31.66 20.39
CA SER A 16 -8.35 31.40 19.53
C SER A 16 -8.75 30.60 18.28
N ALA A 17 -8.20 30.98 17.12
CA ALA A 17 -8.29 30.24 15.86
C ALA A 17 -7.67 28.83 15.97
N ASP A 18 -6.85 28.58 16.98
CA ASP A 18 -6.27 27.25 17.25
C ASP A 18 -7.34 26.16 17.50
N LYS A 19 -8.57 26.55 17.87
CA LYS A 19 -9.69 25.60 17.96
C LYS A 19 -10.04 24.94 16.63
N LEU A 20 -9.64 25.53 15.52
CA LEU A 20 -9.88 25.01 14.17
C LEU A 20 -8.71 24.15 13.66
N THR A 21 -7.65 24.02 14.44
CA THR A 21 -6.51 23.17 14.09
C THR A 21 -6.69 21.77 14.64
N SER A 22 -6.13 20.80 13.96
CA SER A 22 -6.03 19.41 14.41
C SER A 22 -4.59 18.91 14.26
N HIS A 23 -4.32 17.70 14.73
CA HIS A 23 -3.01 17.08 14.61
C HIS A 23 -3.17 15.64 14.14
N THR A 24 -2.25 15.19 13.28
CA THR A 24 -2.13 13.78 12.92
C THR A 24 -1.53 12.96 14.07
N ALA A 25 -1.52 11.64 13.93
CA ALA A 25 -0.84 10.75 14.86
C ALA A 25 0.67 11.04 14.99
N ASP A 26 1.29 11.56 13.94
CA ASP A 26 2.68 12.03 13.94
C ASP A 26 2.86 13.41 14.56
N GLY A 27 1.80 14.04 15.05
CA GLY A 27 1.81 15.40 15.60
C GLY A 27 1.96 16.49 14.54
N ILE A 28 1.69 16.19 13.25
CA ILE A 28 1.66 17.20 12.19
C ILE A 28 0.44 18.08 12.42
N ARG A 29 0.67 19.39 12.52
CA ARG A 29 -0.39 20.38 12.72
C ARG A 29 -1.14 20.60 11.41
N ILE A 30 -2.45 20.48 11.45
CA ILE A 30 -3.36 20.71 10.34
C ILE A 30 -4.04 22.05 10.54
N GLU A 31 -3.78 22.99 9.63
CA GLU A 31 -4.42 24.29 9.60
C GLU A 31 -5.77 24.22 8.86
N PRO A 32 -6.74 25.05 9.25
CA PRO A 32 -8.05 25.06 8.58
C PRO A 32 -8.00 25.65 7.15
N LEU A 33 -6.92 26.30 6.75
CA LEU A 33 -6.73 26.90 5.44
C LEU A 33 -5.26 26.93 5.03
N TYR A 34 -4.97 26.44 3.84
CA TYR A 34 -3.65 26.49 3.21
C TYR A 34 -3.67 27.37 1.98
N GLN A 35 -2.55 28.03 1.71
CA GLN A 35 -2.31 28.69 0.43
C GLN A 35 -1.71 27.68 -0.55
N GLN A 36 -1.82 27.96 -1.84
CA GLN A 36 -1.13 27.19 -2.86
C GLN A 36 0.39 27.17 -2.56
N MET A 37 0.99 26.01 -2.62
CA MET A 37 2.42 25.79 -2.45
C MET A 37 2.99 25.17 -3.73
N ARG A 38 4.30 25.36 -3.95
CA ARG A 38 5.04 24.59 -4.94
C ARG A 38 5.82 23.53 -4.19
N GLY A 39 5.59 22.27 -4.54
CA GLY A 39 6.32 21.12 -4.02
C GLY A 39 7.07 20.40 -5.15
N GLU A 40 7.89 19.44 -4.77
CA GLU A 40 8.53 18.54 -5.72
C GLU A 40 7.50 17.53 -6.24
N ARG A 41 7.60 17.19 -7.53
CA ARG A 41 6.72 16.19 -8.12
C ARG A 41 7.11 14.78 -7.68
N ALA A 42 6.14 14.01 -7.23
CA ALA A 42 6.30 12.60 -6.97
C ALA A 42 6.28 11.82 -8.29
N GLU A 43 7.45 11.35 -8.74
CA GLU A 43 7.56 10.60 -9.99
C GLU A 43 6.98 9.19 -9.85
N ARG A 44 6.09 8.82 -10.76
CA ARG A 44 5.55 7.46 -10.90
C ARG A 44 6.47 6.58 -11.74
N THR A 45 6.39 5.27 -11.56
CA THR A 45 7.12 4.29 -12.37
C THR A 45 6.74 4.36 -13.85
N ASN A 46 5.47 4.64 -14.13
CA ASN A 46 4.94 4.86 -15.48
C ASN A 46 3.70 5.77 -15.42
N HIS A 47 3.22 6.20 -16.58
CA HIS A 47 1.98 6.97 -16.74
C HIS A 47 0.79 6.07 -17.13
N ALA A 48 0.69 4.90 -16.50
CA ALA A 48 -0.38 3.93 -16.73
C ALA A 48 -1.30 3.82 -15.51
N PRO A 49 -2.50 3.25 -15.67
CA PRO A 49 -3.34 2.84 -14.56
C PRO A 49 -2.56 1.93 -13.60
N TRP A 50 -2.84 2.02 -12.29
CA TRP A 50 -2.29 1.00 -11.38
C TRP A 50 -2.91 -0.37 -11.68
N THR A 51 -2.15 -1.42 -11.45
CA THR A 51 -2.63 -2.79 -11.64
C THR A 51 -3.51 -3.21 -10.46
N VAL A 52 -4.74 -3.61 -10.76
CA VAL A 52 -5.68 -4.16 -9.79
C VAL A 52 -5.24 -5.57 -9.42
N LEU A 53 -4.78 -5.79 -8.19
CA LEU A 53 -4.39 -7.11 -7.69
C LEU A 53 -5.50 -7.72 -6.84
N GLN A 54 -5.74 -9.02 -7.05
CA GLN A 54 -6.63 -9.80 -6.21
C GLN A 54 -5.86 -10.89 -5.46
N ARG A 55 -6.24 -11.11 -4.19
CA ARG A 55 -5.57 -12.08 -3.33
C ARG A 55 -5.98 -13.51 -3.70
N VAL A 56 -4.99 -14.40 -3.73
CA VAL A 56 -5.15 -15.84 -3.85
C VAL A 56 -4.66 -16.45 -2.54
N ASP A 57 -5.54 -16.52 -1.56
CA ASP A 57 -5.26 -16.90 -0.16
C ASP A 57 -6.14 -18.05 0.36
N HIS A 58 -6.94 -18.67 -0.50
CA HIS A 58 -7.75 -19.81 -0.13
C HIS A 58 -6.88 -21.06 0.05
N PRO A 59 -6.93 -21.77 1.21
CA PRO A 59 -6.07 -22.93 1.48
C PRO A 59 -6.34 -24.13 0.57
N ASN A 60 -7.54 -24.25 -0.01
CA ASN A 60 -7.82 -25.23 -1.04
C ASN A 60 -7.41 -24.72 -2.41
N GLY A 61 -6.36 -25.29 -3.01
CA GLY A 61 -5.82 -24.84 -4.30
C GLY A 61 -6.82 -24.88 -5.47
N GLY A 62 -7.82 -25.76 -5.46
CA GLY A 62 -8.87 -25.78 -6.48
C GLY A 62 -9.84 -24.60 -6.37
N LYS A 63 -10.25 -24.24 -5.15
CA LYS A 63 -11.04 -23.04 -4.91
C LYS A 63 -10.24 -21.77 -5.18
N ALA A 64 -8.96 -21.75 -4.77
CA ALA A 64 -8.02 -20.66 -5.07
C ALA A 64 -7.91 -20.41 -6.58
N ASN A 65 -7.80 -21.48 -7.39
CA ASN A 65 -7.76 -21.37 -8.84
C ASN A 65 -9.07 -20.83 -9.42
N ALA A 66 -10.22 -21.36 -8.99
CA ALA A 66 -11.51 -20.87 -9.47
C ALA A 66 -11.71 -19.38 -9.19
N GLN A 67 -11.35 -18.92 -7.97
CA GLN A 67 -11.38 -17.51 -7.61
C GLN A 67 -10.41 -16.67 -8.44
N ALA A 68 -9.18 -17.15 -8.66
CA ALA A 68 -8.18 -16.45 -9.46
C ALA A 68 -8.64 -16.25 -10.92
N LEU A 69 -9.18 -17.29 -11.54
CA LEU A 69 -9.70 -17.20 -12.92
C LEU A 69 -10.91 -16.26 -13.00
N GLU A 70 -11.87 -16.36 -12.07
CA GLU A 70 -13.01 -15.45 -12.00
C GLU A 70 -12.58 -13.99 -11.86
N ASP A 71 -11.60 -13.71 -10.99
CA ASP A 71 -11.12 -12.35 -10.78
C ASP A 71 -10.42 -11.78 -12.03
N LEU A 72 -9.59 -12.58 -12.70
CA LEU A 72 -8.92 -12.17 -13.94
C LEU A 72 -9.91 -11.95 -15.10
N GLU A 73 -10.88 -12.85 -15.27
CA GLU A 73 -11.93 -12.71 -16.28
C GLU A 73 -12.79 -11.45 -16.06
N ASN A 74 -12.85 -10.94 -14.83
CA ASN A 74 -13.65 -9.79 -14.46
C ASN A 74 -12.83 -8.53 -14.15
N GLY A 75 -11.62 -8.40 -14.71
CA GLY A 75 -10.87 -7.15 -14.77
C GLY A 75 -9.76 -6.98 -13.75
N ALA A 76 -9.40 -8.02 -12.99
CA ALA A 76 -8.14 -7.97 -12.24
C ALA A 76 -6.96 -8.02 -13.22
N GLY A 77 -5.99 -7.12 -13.06
CA GLY A 77 -4.77 -7.09 -13.85
C GLY A 77 -3.66 -7.99 -13.30
N GLY A 78 -3.88 -8.62 -12.15
CA GLY A 78 -2.92 -9.51 -11.54
C GLY A 78 -3.40 -10.19 -10.26
N LEU A 79 -2.53 -11.05 -9.73
CA LEU A 79 -2.80 -11.88 -8.57
C LEU A 79 -1.72 -11.69 -7.49
N SER A 80 -2.14 -11.62 -6.23
CA SER A 80 -1.26 -11.72 -5.07
C SER A 80 -1.39 -13.12 -4.46
N ILE A 81 -0.39 -13.98 -4.63
CA ILE A 81 -0.35 -15.33 -4.10
C ILE A 81 0.14 -15.26 -2.65
N VAL A 82 -0.70 -15.70 -1.71
CA VAL A 82 -0.47 -15.50 -0.29
C VAL A 82 -0.27 -16.82 0.44
N GLY A 83 0.76 -16.88 1.29
CA GLY A 83 1.08 -18.02 2.13
C GLY A 83 2.26 -18.85 1.64
N LYS A 84 3.14 -19.20 2.58
CA LYS A 84 4.37 -19.97 2.29
C LYS A 84 4.09 -21.36 1.70
N ASP A 85 2.96 -21.95 2.04
CA ASP A 85 2.55 -23.32 1.65
C ASP A 85 1.47 -23.30 0.54
N ALA A 86 1.33 -22.17 -0.20
CA ALA A 86 0.35 -22.07 -1.27
C ALA A 86 0.62 -23.11 -2.38
N ASP A 87 -0.42 -23.81 -2.80
CA ASP A 87 -0.35 -24.77 -3.92
C ASP A 87 -0.35 -24.00 -5.25
N VAL A 88 0.82 -23.46 -5.59
CA VAL A 88 1.06 -22.65 -6.80
C VAL A 88 0.61 -23.39 -8.06
N THR A 89 0.95 -24.68 -8.16
CA THR A 89 0.64 -25.51 -9.35
C THR A 89 -0.86 -25.58 -9.59
N ARG A 90 -1.62 -25.73 -8.52
CA ARG A 90 -3.07 -25.87 -8.60
C ARG A 90 -3.74 -24.50 -8.71
N ALA A 91 -3.29 -23.51 -7.92
CA ALA A 91 -3.84 -22.16 -7.93
C ALA A 91 -3.66 -21.41 -9.25
N LEU A 92 -2.55 -21.65 -9.97
CA LEU A 92 -2.24 -20.99 -11.23
C LEU A 92 -2.55 -21.82 -12.49
N LYS A 93 -3.24 -22.95 -12.32
CA LYS A 93 -3.62 -23.78 -13.48
C LYS A 93 -4.51 -22.99 -14.45
N GLY A 94 -4.08 -22.87 -15.71
CA GLY A 94 -4.82 -22.16 -16.76
C GLY A 94 -4.65 -20.65 -16.73
N VAL A 95 -3.87 -20.09 -15.80
CA VAL A 95 -3.56 -18.67 -15.75
C VAL A 95 -2.47 -18.30 -16.76
N ALA A 96 -2.73 -17.29 -17.59
CA ALA A 96 -1.77 -16.77 -18.56
C ALA A 96 -0.78 -15.79 -17.86
N LEU A 97 0.26 -16.33 -17.20
CA LEU A 97 1.20 -15.56 -16.37
C LEU A 97 1.87 -14.39 -17.10
N HIS A 98 2.11 -14.50 -18.40
CA HIS A 98 2.73 -13.44 -19.21
C HIS A 98 1.81 -12.24 -19.47
N ALA A 99 0.51 -12.36 -19.19
CA ALA A 99 -0.50 -11.32 -19.40
C ALA A 99 -0.88 -10.59 -18.11
N ILE A 100 -0.36 -11.02 -16.95
CA ILE A 100 -0.74 -10.47 -15.64
C ILE A 100 0.48 -10.09 -14.82
N HIS A 101 0.26 -9.27 -13.79
CA HIS A 101 1.24 -9.09 -12.72
C HIS A 101 1.03 -10.16 -11.63
N THR A 102 2.11 -10.84 -11.23
CA THR A 102 2.11 -11.80 -10.13
C THR A 102 2.89 -11.25 -8.96
N ARG A 103 2.26 -11.14 -7.80
CA ARG A 103 2.90 -10.78 -6.54
C ARG A 103 2.93 -11.98 -5.61
N LEU A 104 4.07 -12.23 -4.97
CA LEU A 104 4.26 -13.35 -4.04
C LEU A 104 4.37 -12.84 -2.60
N GLU A 105 3.58 -13.40 -1.70
CA GLU A 105 3.53 -13.05 -0.28
C GLU A 105 3.68 -14.31 0.61
N GLY A 106 4.82 -14.97 0.50
CA GLY A 106 5.11 -16.21 1.24
C GLY A 106 6.60 -16.45 1.47
N GLY A 107 7.43 -15.41 1.23
CA GLY A 107 8.88 -15.46 1.42
C GLY A 107 9.57 -16.43 0.47
N GLU A 108 10.78 -16.87 0.87
CA GLU A 108 11.64 -17.70 0.01
C GLU A 108 11.00 -19.01 -0.44
N THR A 109 10.24 -19.67 0.42
CA THR A 109 9.58 -20.95 0.10
C THR A 109 8.63 -20.80 -1.07
N LEU A 110 7.78 -19.77 -1.03
CA LEU A 110 6.83 -19.50 -2.10
C LEU A 110 7.56 -19.06 -3.38
N ALA A 111 8.59 -18.21 -3.25
CA ALA A 111 9.39 -17.74 -4.38
C ALA A 111 10.07 -18.89 -5.12
N LYS A 112 10.68 -19.85 -4.41
CA LYS A 112 11.26 -21.08 -4.99
C LYS A 112 10.19 -21.93 -5.67
N THR A 113 9.08 -22.18 -4.99
CA THR A 113 7.98 -22.98 -5.55
C THR A 113 7.42 -22.36 -6.82
N PHE A 114 7.29 -21.04 -6.87
CA PHE A 114 6.85 -20.31 -8.07
C PHE A 114 7.89 -20.40 -9.19
N ALA A 115 9.17 -20.17 -8.89
CA ALA A 115 10.25 -20.28 -9.88
C ALA A 115 10.35 -21.69 -10.48
N ASP A 116 10.26 -22.74 -9.64
CA ASP A 116 10.20 -24.14 -10.09
C ASP A 116 8.97 -24.43 -10.94
N TYR A 117 7.82 -23.82 -10.61
CA TYR A 117 6.62 -23.95 -11.41
C TYR A 117 6.80 -23.32 -12.79
N VAL A 118 7.34 -22.10 -12.86
CA VAL A 118 7.65 -21.41 -14.13
C VAL A 118 8.67 -22.19 -14.96
N GLY A 119 9.73 -22.71 -14.35
CA GLY A 119 10.76 -23.49 -15.03
C GLY A 119 10.26 -24.79 -15.69
N LYS A 120 9.07 -25.28 -15.29
CA LYS A 120 8.39 -26.43 -15.93
C LYS A 120 7.43 -26.03 -17.05
N GLN A 121 7.25 -24.73 -17.30
CA GLN A 121 6.37 -24.21 -18.33
C GLN A 121 7.19 -23.73 -19.54
N PRO A 122 6.63 -23.71 -20.74
CA PRO A 122 7.28 -23.12 -21.92
C PRO A 122 7.16 -21.59 -21.91
N ILE A 123 7.57 -20.95 -20.81
CA ILE A 123 7.47 -19.51 -20.57
C ILE A 123 8.86 -18.96 -20.27
N ASP A 124 9.23 -17.88 -20.95
CA ASP A 124 10.45 -17.14 -20.66
C ASP A 124 10.24 -16.28 -19.39
N PRO A 125 11.00 -16.52 -18.30
CA PRO A 125 10.89 -15.76 -17.06
C PRO A 125 11.06 -14.25 -17.25
N ALA A 126 11.89 -13.79 -18.18
CA ALA A 126 12.11 -12.38 -18.49
C ALA A 126 10.85 -11.66 -19.02
N ARG A 127 9.86 -12.41 -19.50
CA ARG A 127 8.58 -11.88 -19.98
C ARG A 127 7.51 -11.78 -18.89
N LEU A 128 7.81 -12.22 -17.69
CA LEU A 128 6.87 -12.22 -16.58
C LEU A 128 7.02 -10.93 -15.74
N SER A 129 5.90 -10.34 -15.39
CA SER A 129 5.86 -9.27 -14.39
C SER A 129 5.65 -9.87 -13.00
N VAL A 130 6.73 -9.97 -12.22
CA VAL A 130 6.69 -10.64 -10.90
C VAL A 130 7.30 -9.75 -9.83
N SER A 131 6.60 -9.62 -8.68
CA SER A 131 7.15 -9.10 -7.43
C SER A 131 7.33 -10.26 -6.46
N PHE A 132 8.58 -10.59 -6.11
CA PHE A 132 8.90 -11.80 -5.33
C PHE A 132 8.66 -11.65 -3.82
N GLY A 133 8.54 -10.43 -3.31
CA GLY A 133 8.22 -10.18 -1.90
C GLY A 133 9.24 -10.73 -0.91
N LEU A 134 10.52 -10.83 -1.29
CA LEU A 134 11.58 -11.32 -0.43
C LEU A 134 12.02 -10.24 0.57
N SER A 135 12.37 -10.65 1.77
CA SER A 135 12.95 -9.78 2.82
C SER A 135 14.48 -9.84 2.87
N ASP A 136 15.10 -10.82 2.22
CA ASP A 136 16.55 -11.01 2.20
C ASP A 136 17.05 -11.35 0.80
N VAL A 137 18.36 -11.09 0.57
CA VAL A 137 19.04 -11.23 -0.73
C VAL A 137 19.40 -12.68 -1.11
N GLY A 138 19.25 -13.63 -0.18
CA GLY A 138 19.77 -15.00 -0.34
C GLY A 138 19.34 -15.71 -1.64
N LEU A 139 18.14 -15.46 -2.11
CA LEU A 139 17.59 -16.10 -3.32
C LEU A 139 17.72 -15.24 -4.58
N VAL A 140 18.09 -13.97 -4.48
CA VAL A 140 18.05 -13.01 -5.60
C VAL A 140 18.91 -13.47 -6.77
N ASN A 141 20.15 -13.86 -6.52
CA ASN A 141 21.08 -14.28 -7.57
C ASN A 141 20.60 -15.54 -8.31
N GLU A 142 19.95 -16.47 -7.60
CA GLU A 142 19.36 -17.68 -8.21
C GLU A 142 18.21 -17.31 -9.15
N LEU A 143 17.32 -16.41 -8.73
CA LEU A 143 16.19 -15.94 -9.54
C LEU A 143 16.67 -15.17 -10.78
N VAL A 144 17.69 -14.32 -10.63
CA VAL A 144 18.33 -13.62 -11.75
C VAL A 144 18.96 -14.61 -12.74
N ALA A 145 19.66 -15.63 -12.24
CA ALA A 145 20.26 -16.68 -13.09
C ALA A 145 19.18 -17.49 -13.86
N GLN A 146 17.97 -17.59 -13.32
CA GLN A 146 16.82 -18.19 -13.99
C GLN A 146 16.14 -17.26 -15.00
N GLY A 147 16.58 -15.99 -15.10
CA GLY A 147 16.08 -15.01 -16.07
C GLY A 147 14.96 -14.10 -15.56
N PHE A 148 14.62 -14.08 -14.28
CA PHE A 148 13.64 -13.14 -13.75
C PHE A 148 14.23 -11.73 -13.61
N GLU A 149 13.37 -10.69 -13.78
CA GLU A 149 13.78 -9.28 -13.73
C GLU A 149 13.41 -8.55 -12.41
N GLY A 150 12.55 -9.14 -11.57
CA GLY A 150 12.13 -8.57 -10.28
C GLY A 150 10.98 -7.54 -10.37
N PRO A 151 10.69 -6.77 -9.31
CA PRO A 151 11.49 -6.63 -8.08
C PRO A 151 11.54 -7.91 -7.24
N PHE A 152 12.70 -8.14 -6.64
CA PHE A 152 12.95 -9.34 -5.83
C PHE A 152 12.67 -9.08 -4.35
N LEU A 153 13.20 -7.95 -3.86
CA LEU A 153 13.10 -7.55 -2.46
C LEU A 153 11.93 -6.60 -2.24
N GLU A 154 11.33 -6.70 -1.07
CA GLU A 154 10.20 -5.87 -0.70
C GLU A 154 10.41 -5.26 0.67
N ALA A 155 10.39 -3.93 0.75
CA ALA A 155 10.26 -3.21 2.01
C ALA A 155 8.78 -3.13 2.38
N ASP A 156 8.36 -3.90 3.39
CA ASP A 156 6.95 -4.08 3.74
C ASP A 156 6.57 -3.31 5.02
N GLY A 157 5.71 -2.30 4.87
CA GLY A 157 5.18 -1.48 5.97
C GLY A 157 4.01 -2.12 6.74
N ARG A 158 3.41 -3.21 6.24
CA ARG A 158 2.18 -3.79 6.80
C ARG A 158 2.34 -4.30 8.23
N LEU A 159 3.51 -4.89 8.54
CA LEU A 159 3.77 -5.42 9.88
C LEU A 159 3.82 -4.29 10.92
N VAL A 160 4.62 -3.26 10.67
CA VAL A 160 4.78 -2.13 11.59
C VAL A 160 3.48 -1.32 11.69
N HIS A 161 2.76 -1.15 10.59
CA HIS A 161 1.43 -0.56 10.59
C HIS A 161 0.48 -1.34 11.52
N THR A 162 0.45 -2.67 11.42
CA THR A 162 -0.40 -3.53 12.27
C THR A 162 -0.03 -3.41 13.75
N GLN A 163 1.24 -3.18 14.05
CA GLN A 163 1.76 -2.97 15.41
C GLN A 163 1.43 -1.60 15.99
N GLY A 164 0.93 -0.66 15.19
CA GLY A 164 0.51 0.65 15.64
C GLY A 164 1.38 1.81 15.15
N ALA A 165 2.29 1.56 14.19
CA ALA A 165 3.07 2.63 13.59
C ALA A 165 2.19 3.72 13.00
N SER A 166 2.62 4.98 13.19
CA SER A 166 2.10 6.14 12.46
C SER A 166 2.63 6.16 11.03
N GLU A 167 2.14 7.07 10.21
CA GLU A 167 2.55 7.16 8.80
C GLU A 167 4.04 7.49 8.64
N ALA A 168 4.58 8.41 9.43
CA ALA A 168 6.01 8.72 9.39
C ALA A 168 6.87 7.56 9.91
N GLN A 169 6.40 6.82 10.91
CA GLN A 169 7.08 5.62 11.41
C GLN A 169 7.07 4.49 10.38
N GLU A 170 5.93 4.26 9.70
CA GLU A 170 5.83 3.29 8.60
C GLU A 170 6.84 3.61 7.49
N LEU A 171 6.87 4.87 7.03
CA LEU A 171 7.82 5.35 6.01
C LEU A 171 9.29 5.16 6.45
N ALA A 172 9.62 5.50 7.68
CA ALA A 172 10.97 5.35 8.22
C ALA A 172 11.42 3.89 8.26
N CYS A 173 10.54 2.97 8.68
CA CYS A 173 10.81 1.54 8.71
C CYS A 173 11.00 0.97 7.30
N ILE A 174 10.22 1.45 6.32
CA ILE A 174 10.40 1.08 4.91
C ILE A 174 11.76 1.56 4.40
N LEU A 175 12.15 2.81 4.68
CA LEU A 175 13.47 3.32 4.28
C LEU A 175 14.61 2.48 4.87
N ALA A 176 14.53 2.10 6.15
CA ALA A 176 15.53 1.26 6.80
C ALA A 176 15.64 -0.12 6.12
N GLN A 177 14.52 -0.73 5.77
CA GLN A 177 14.49 -1.99 5.01
C GLN A 177 15.12 -1.82 3.62
N ILE A 178 14.75 -0.78 2.89
CA ILE A 178 15.32 -0.44 1.57
C ILE A 178 16.84 -0.29 1.66
N VAL A 179 17.33 0.57 2.57
CA VAL A 179 18.77 0.83 2.70
C VAL A 179 19.54 -0.41 3.15
N SER A 180 18.96 -1.23 4.04
CA SER A 180 19.53 -2.52 4.39
C SER A 180 19.63 -3.47 3.19
N ALA A 181 18.61 -3.49 2.33
CA ALA A 181 18.61 -4.28 1.10
C ALA A 181 19.68 -3.79 0.11
N LEU A 182 19.75 -2.47 -0.14
CA LEU A 182 20.73 -1.86 -1.05
C LEU A 182 22.18 -2.20 -0.67
N ARG A 183 22.48 -2.21 0.63
CA ARG A 183 23.84 -2.57 1.14
C ARG A 183 24.24 -4.02 0.90
N LYS A 184 23.28 -4.90 0.72
CA LYS A 184 23.51 -6.35 0.53
C LYS A 184 23.50 -6.79 -0.93
N LEU A 185 22.97 -5.94 -1.83
CA LEU A 185 22.88 -6.24 -3.26
C LEU A 185 24.23 -6.01 -3.94
N GLU A 186 24.77 -7.04 -4.60
CA GLU A 186 26.09 -6.98 -5.26
C GLU A 186 26.00 -7.07 -6.78
N GLN A 187 25.04 -7.80 -7.33
CA GLN A 187 25.00 -8.16 -8.76
C GLN A 187 23.80 -7.64 -9.52
N VAL A 188 22.81 -7.08 -8.85
CA VAL A 188 21.57 -6.57 -9.46
C VAL A 188 21.52 -5.06 -9.30
N PRO A 189 21.13 -4.31 -10.34
CA PRO A 189 20.89 -2.88 -10.19
C PRO A 189 19.91 -2.63 -9.03
N PRO A 190 20.34 -1.96 -7.96
CA PRO A 190 19.55 -1.86 -6.72
C PRO A 190 18.18 -1.27 -6.95
N GLU A 191 18.10 -0.30 -7.84
CA GLU A 191 16.87 0.42 -8.20
C GLU A 191 15.84 -0.44 -8.94
N ALA A 192 16.26 -1.56 -9.52
CA ALA A 192 15.37 -2.54 -10.17
C ALA A 192 15.00 -3.69 -9.24
N ALA A 193 15.82 -3.93 -8.21
CA ALA A 193 15.70 -5.09 -7.33
C ALA A 193 14.73 -4.91 -6.18
N VAL A 194 14.42 -3.64 -5.79
CA VAL A 194 13.66 -3.33 -4.57
C VAL A 194 12.31 -2.70 -4.92
N GLY A 195 11.26 -3.20 -4.29
CA GLY A 195 9.93 -2.60 -4.23
C GLY A 195 9.56 -2.21 -2.80
N ALA A 196 8.42 -1.53 -2.64
CA ALA A 196 7.88 -1.23 -1.32
C ALA A 196 6.37 -1.46 -1.26
N THR A 197 5.89 -1.88 -0.10
CA THR A 197 4.46 -1.98 0.22
C THR A 197 4.08 -0.98 1.30
N LEU A 198 3.10 -0.14 0.98
CA LEU A 198 2.47 0.79 1.91
C LEU A 198 1.04 0.39 2.21
N VAL A 199 0.63 0.71 3.43
CA VAL A 199 -0.76 0.52 3.86
C VAL A 199 -1.56 1.79 3.64
N ALA A 200 -2.78 1.67 3.10
CA ALA A 200 -3.72 2.78 2.96
C ALA A 200 -4.90 2.60 3.91
N ASN A 201 -5.18 3.60 4.74
CA ASN A 201 -6.31 3.65 5.65
C ASN A 201 -7.43 4.58 5.13
N GLN A 202 -8.43 4.89 5.94
CA GLN A 202 -9.56 5.73 5.55
C GLN A 202 -9.23 7.23 5.44
N ASP A 203 -8.06 7.69 5.90
CA ASP A 203 -7.64 9.09 5.75
C ASP A 203 -7.08 9.32 4.35
N MET A 204 -7.93 9.81 3.47
CA MET A 204 -7.63 9.99 2.05
C MET A 204 -6.44 10.93 1.81
N PHE A 205 -6.41 12.09 2.48
CA PHE A 205 -5.35 13.09 2.26
C PHE A 205 -4.01 12.65 2.83
N LEU A 206 -4.05 11.98 3.99
CA LEU A 206 -2.84 11.46 4.61
C LEU A 206 -2.24 10.32 3.79
N ASN A 207 -3.07 9.42 3.23
CA ASN A 207 -2.60 8.40 2.28
C ASN A 207 -1.97 9.03 1.04
N LEU A 208 -2.66 10.01 0.44
CA LEU A 208 -2.15 10.70 -0.74
C LEU A 208 -0.76 11.29 -0.46
N ALA A 209 -0.60 12.00 0.65
CA ALA A 209 0.67 12.57 1.06
C ALA A 209 1.74 11.50 1.35
N LYS A 210 1.36 10.39 2.02
CA LYS A 210 2.26 9.27 2.34
C LYS A 210 2.81 8.58 1.10
N PHE A 211 1.96 8.30 0.10
CA PHE A 211 2.39 7.69 -1.16
C PHE A 211 3.25 8.63 -2.00
N ARG A 212 3.05 9.95 -1.91
CA ARG A 212 3.96 10.94 -2.49
C ARG A 212 5.28 11.01 -1.73
N ALA A 213 5.24 11.05 -0.40
CA ALA A 213 6.41 11.17 0.46
C ALA A 213 7.42 10.03 0.26
N ILE A 214 6.99 8.77 0.13
CA ILE A 214 7.91 7.64 -0.07
C ILE A 214 8.70 7.80 -1.39
N ARG A 215 8.12 8.36 -2.43
CA ARG A 215 8.81 8.58 -3.71
C ARG A 215 9.88 9.65 -3.59
N LEU A 216 9.61 10.73 -2.87
CA LEU A 216 10.59 11.79 -2.59
C LEU A 216 11.71 11.27 -1.68
N LEU A 217 11.37 10.53 -0.66
CA LEU A 217 12.34 9.89 0.26
C LEU A 217 13.22 8.87 -0.47
N TRP A 218 12.65 8.09 -1.39
CA TRP A 218 13.41 7.18 -2.24
C TRP A 218 14.40 7.91 -3.14
N ALA A 219 13.98 8.98 -3.81
CA ALA A 219 14.84 9.82 -4.62
C ALA A 219 16.04 10.34 -3.81
N ARG A 220 15.79 10.79 -2.58
CA ARG A 220 16.85 11.23 -1.65
C ARG A 220 17.80 10.10 -1.23
N VAL A 221 17.30 8.88 -1.01
CA VAL A 221 18.14 7.70 -0.72
C VAL A 221 19.06 7.39 -1.89
N LEU A 222 18.54 7.39 -3.11
CA LEU A 222 19.35 7.14 -4.32
C LEU A 222 20.42 8.23 -4.52
N GLU A 223 20.06 9.51 -4.38
CA GLU A 223 20.99 10.63 -4.45
C GLU A 223 22.12 10.49 -3.41
N ALA A 224 21.77 10.26 -2.15
CA ALA A 224 22.73 10.07 -1.06
C ALA A 224 23.64 8.84 -1.26
N SER A 225 23.18 7.84 -2.01
CA SER A 225 23.93 6.61 -2.32
C SER A 225 24.71 6.71 -3.63
N GLY A 226 24.59 7.80 -4.38
CA GLY A 226 25.23 7.97 -5.70
C GLY A 226 24.67 7.01 -6.76
N ILE A 227 23.44 6.54 -6.61
CA ILE A 227 22.75 5.63 -7.51
C ILE A 227 21.89 6.45 -8.49
N LEU A 228 21.83 6.03 -9.75
CA LEU A 228 20.99 6.68 -10.76
C LEU A 228 19.52 6.63 -10.34
N HIS A 229 18.86 7.79 -10.41
CA HIS A 229 17.46 7.92 -10.04
C HIS A 229 16.56 7.05 -10.94
N ARG A 230 15.73 6.24 -10.30
CA ARG A 230 14.61 5.51 -10.89
C ARG A 230 13.45 5.49 -9.93
N PRO A 231 12.19 5.60 -10.41
CA PRO A 231 11.02 5.54 -9.55
C PRO A 231 10.92 4.20 -8.81
N LEU A 232 10.57 4.26 -7.53
CA LEU A 232 10.31 3.07 -6.70
C LEU A 232 9.05 2.34 -7.19
N ARG A 233 9.11 1.03 -7.35
CA ARG A 233 7.91 0.21 -7.56
C ARG A 233 7.12 0.11 -6.27
N LEU A 234 5.87 0.58 -6.30
CA LEU A 234 5.07 0.81 -5.12
C LEU A 234 3.77 0.00 -5.15
N HIS A 235 3.65 -0.91 -4.20
CA HIS A 235 2.41 -1.62 -3.92
C HIS A 235 1.65 -0.96 -2.80
N GLY A 236 0.32 -0.82 -2.95
CA GLY A 236 -0.57 -0.40 -1.89
C GLY A 236 -1.51 -1.53 -1.45
N GLU A 237 -1.79 -1.61 -0.17
CA GLU A 237 -2.83 -2.50 0.37
C GLU A 237 -3.70 -1.73 1.36
N THR A 238 -5.01 -1.98 1.34
CA THR A 238 -5.91 -1.37 2.34
C THR A 238 -5.61 -1.89 3.75
N SER A 239 -5.70 -1.00 4.75
CA SER A 239 -5.39 -1.31 6.15
C SER A 239 -6.32 -2.38 6.72
N ARG A 240 -5.75 -3.45 7.30
CA ARG A 240 -6.53 -4.39 8.12
C ARG A 240 -7.06 -3.74 9.40
N ARG A 241 -6.34 -2.75 9.95
CA ARG A 241 -6.74 -2.04 11.19
C ARG A 241 -8.03 -1.26 11.02
N MET A 242 -8.34 -0.77 9.81
CA MET A 242 -9.58 -0.04 9.54
C MET A 242 -10.78 -0.96 9.29
N MET A 243 -10.57 -2.27 9.11
CA MET A 243 -11.64 -3.22 8.81
C MET A 243 -12.40 -3.60 10.09
N ALA A 244 -13.57 -3.03 10.27
CA ALA A 244 -14.45 -3.36 11.38
C ALA A 244 -15.10 -4.73 11.15
N ARG A 245 -15.19 -5.53 12.23
CA ARG A 245 -15.94 -6.79 12.24
C ARG A 245 -17.44 -6.53 12.30
N LEU A 246 -17.83 -5.50 13.06
CA LEU A 246 -19.21 -5.03 13.14
C LEU A 246 -19.51 -4.16 11.93
N ASP A 247 -20.71 -4.26 11.38
CA ASP A 247 -21.12 -3.55 10.15
C ASP A 247 -20.09 -3.64 9.01
N PRO A 248 -19.81 -4.85 8.51
CA PRO A 248 -18.72 -5.05 7.55
C PRO A 248 -18.92 -4.29 6.22
N HIS A 249 -20.17 -3.99 5.83
CA HIS A 249 -20.45 -3.26 4.59
C HIS A 249 -19.90 -1.82 4.62
N THR A 250 -19.82 -1.19 5.79
CA THR A 250 -19.19 0.13 5.94
C THR A 250 -17.69 0.11 5.58
N ASN A 251 -17.04 -1.06 5.63
CA ASN A 251 -15.66 -1.21 5.18
C ASN A 251 -15.48 -0.94 3.68
N ILE A 252 -16.54 -1.08 2.85
CA ILE A 252 -16.49 -0.74 1.42
C ILE A 252 -16.19 0.75 1.25
N LEU A 253 -16.84 1.62 2.04
CA LEU A 253 -16.61 3.05 2.00
C LEU A 253 -15.20 3.43 2.45
N ARG A 254 -14.70 2.78 3.53
CA ARG A 254 -13.33 2.98 4.00
C ARG A 254 -12.30 2.57 2.95
N ALA A 255 -12.49 1.40 2.33
CA ALA A 255 -11.63 0.91 1.27
C ALA A 255 -11.63 1.86 0.06
N THR A 256 -12.79 2.42 -0.31
CA THR A 256 -12.89 3.39 -1.40
C THR A 256 -12.06 4.64 -1.11
N ALA A 257 -12.16 5.23 0.09
CA ALA A 257 -11.36 6.39 0.48
C ALA A 257 -9.85 6.07 0.48
N ALA A 258 -9.48 4.89 0.97
CA ALA A 258 -8.08 4.42 1.01
C ALA A 258 -7.48 4.32 -0.40
N VAL A 259 -8.17 3.63 -1.32
CA VAL A 259 -7.71 3.46 -2.71
C VAL A 259 -7.67 4.80 -3.44
N PHE A 260 -8.67 5.66 -3.22
CA PHE A 260 -8.70 6.99 -3.82
C PHE A 260 -7.43 7.78 -3.47
N GLY A 261 -7.08 7.86 -2.18
CA GLY A 261 -5.88 8.57 -1.73
C GLY A 261 -4.59 7.93 -2.26
N ALA A 262 -4.44 6.61 -2.17
CA ALA A 262 -3.27 5.89 -2.65
C ALA A 262 -3.11 5.96 -4.18
N GLY A 263 -4.21 5.86 -4.92
CA GLY A 263 -4.23 5.98 -6.38
C GLY A 263 -3.77 7.34 -6.86
N LEU A 264 -4.29 8.43 -6.27
CA LEU A 264 -3.82 9.81 -6.53
C LEU A 264 -2.36 10.02 -6.09
N GLY A 265 -1.94 9.38 -4.98
CA GLY A 265 -0.57 9.40 -4.48
C GLY A 265 0.43 8.61 -5.33
N GLY A 266 -0.06 7.85 -6.33
CA GLY A 266 0.78 7.24 -7.36
C GLY A 266 1.24 5.82 -7.07
N THR A 267 0.38 4.97 -6.50
CA THR A 267 0.65 3.51 -6.42
C THR A 267 0.78 2.89 -7.82
N ASP A 268 1.62 1.86 -7.97
CA ASP A 268 1.78 1.11 -9.24
C ASP A 268 0.90 -0.13 -9.28
N THR A 269 0.71 -0.78 -8.15
CA THR A 269 -0.21 -1.91 -7.98
C THR A 269 -0.99 -1.75 -6.69
N PHE A 270 -2.22 -2.25 -6.62
CA PHE A 270 -3.02 -2.12 -5.40
C PHE A 270 -3.88 -3.36 -5.11
N THR A 271 -3.93 -3.74 -3.83
CA THR A 271 -4.81 -4.78 -3.30
C THR A 271 -5.83 -4.19 -2.35
N VAL A 272 -7.11 -4.31 -2.68
CA VAL A 272 -8.20 -4.01 -1.75
C VAL A 272 -8.55 -5.27 -0.98
N LEU A 273 -8.45 -5.21 0.34
CA LEU A 273 -8.95 -6.27 1.20
C LEU A 273 -10.48 -6.28 1.14
N PRO A 274 -11.13 -7.43 0.88
CA PRO A 274 -12.58 -7.52 0.86
C PRO A 274 -13.20 -7.06 2.18
N PHE A 275 -14.37 -6.45 2.11
CA PHE A 275 -15.02 -5.82 3.27
C PHE A 275 -15.29 -6.78 4.44
N SER A 276 -15.42 -8.08 4.17
CA SER A 276 -15.68 -9.14 5.15
C SER A 276 -14.41 -9.75 5.76
N ILE A 277 -13.21 -9.29 5.37
CA ILE A 277 -11.92 -9.92 5.75
C ILE A 277 -11.72 -10.04 7.28
N ALA A 278 -12.33 -9.15 8.06
CA ALA A 278 -12.28 -9.20 9.53
C ALA A 278 -13.11 -10.33 10.14
N GLN A 279 -14.00 -10.95 9.36
CA GLN A 279 -14.88 -12.04 9.79
C GLN A 279 -14.38 -13.42 9.33
N GLY A 280 -13.67 -13.50 8.19
CA GLY A 280 -13.14 -14.74 7.62
C GLY A 280 -12.73 -14.59 6.16
N LEU A 281 -12.56 -15.71 5.45
CA LEU A 281 -12.28 -15.70 4.02
C LEU A 281 -13.50 -15.18 3.24
N PRO A 282 -13.28 -14.20 2.34
CA PRO A 282 -14.36 -13.54 1.63
C PRO A 282 -15.02 -14.44 0.59
N ASP A 283 -16.31 -14.29 0.44
CA ASP A 283 -17.08 -14.89 -0.64
C ASP A 283 -16.88 -14.18 -1.98
N ALA A 284 -17.48 -14.68 -3.05
CA ALA A 284 -17.41 -14.11 -4.39
C ALA A 284 -17.95 -12.65 -4.46
N PHE A 285 -18.97 -12.33 -3.66
CA PHE A 285 -19.52 -10.97 -3.63
C PHE A 285 -18.54 -9.99 -3.00
N ALA A 286 -17.93 -10.32 -1.87
CA ALA A 286 -16.96 -9.44 -1.21
C ALA A 286 -15.70 -9.25 -2.08
N ARG A 287 -15.23 -10.29 -2.77
CA ARG A 287 -14.12 -10.23 -3.73
C ARG A 287 -14.46 -9.30 -4.91
N ARG A 288 -15.66 -9.45 -5.48
CA ARG A 288 -16.14 -8.58 -6.56
C ARG A 288 -16.20 -7.12 -6.11
N MET A 289 -16.69 -6.82 -4.89
CA MET A 289 -16.73 -5.45 -4.38
C MET A 289 -15.32 -4.86 -4.24
N ALA A 290 -14.37 -5.60 -3.73
CA ALA A 290 -12.97 -5.17 -3.61
C ALA A 290 -12.36 -4.82 -4.98
N ARG A 291 -12.58 -5.66 -6.00
CA ARG A 291 -12.14 -5.44 -7.37
C ARG A 291 -12.84 -4.23 -7.99
N ASN A 292 -14.17 -4.19 -7.93
CA ASN A 292 -14.96 -3.14 -8.57
C ASN A 292 -14.69 -1.75 -7.97
N THR A 293 -14.37 -1.66 -6.67
CA THR A 293 -13.93 -0.40 -6.04
C THR A 293 -12.77 0.22 -6.81
N GLN A 294 -11.78 -0.58 -7.22
CA GLN A 294 -10.64 -0.09 -7.99
C GLN A 294 -11.01 0.22 -9.44
N LEU A 295 -11.78 -0.68 -10.09
CA LEU A 295 -12.18 -0.50 -11.48
C LEU A 295 -13.00 0.78 -11.71
N ILE A 296 -13.94 1.11 -10.81
CA ILE A 296 -14.69 2.37 -10.87
C ILE A 296 -13.75 3.58 -10.79
N LEU A 297 -12.75 3.55 -9.91
CA LEU A 297 -11.79 4.65 -9.76
C LEU A 297 -10.88 4.79 -10.99
N LEU A 298 -10.57 3.69 -11.66
CA LEU A 298 -9.76 3.68 -12.88
C LEU A 298 -10.56 4.04 -14.13
N GLU A 299 -11.68 3.34 -14.38
CA GLU A 299 -12.38 3.36 -15.65
C GLU A 299 -13.46 4.47 -15.72
N GLU A 300 -14.11 4.79 -14.59
CA GLU A 300 -15.16 5.79 -14.55
C GLU A 300 -14.69 7.12 -13.97
N SER A 301 -13.83 7.08 -12.93
CA SER A 301 -13.30 8.28 -12.28
C SER A 301 -11.97 8.77 -12.87
N HIS A 302 -11.33 7.97 -13.71
CA HIS A 302 -10.11 8.30 -14.45
C HIS A 302 -8.96 8.85 -13.59
N LEU A 303 -8.76 8.33 -12.37
CA LEU A 303 -7.80 8.87 -11.41
C LEU A 303 -6.33 8.76 -11.84
N TRP A 304 -6.04 7.92 -12.81
CA TRP A 304 -4.69 7.69 -13.31
C TRP A 304 -4.25 8.65 -14.42
N CYS A 305 -5.20 9.39 -15.06
CA CYS A 305 -4.93 10.19 -16.25
C CYS A 305 -3.97 11.36 -16.04
N VAL A 306 -3.84 11.84 -14.80
CA VAL A 306 -2.96 12.96 -14.45
C VAL A 306 -1.89 12.47 -13.49
N ALA A 307 -0.62 12.71 -13.85
CA ALA A 307 0.49 12.45 -12.94
C ALA A 307 0.50 13.51 -11.83
N ASP A 308 0.58 13.06 -10.57
CA ASP A 308 0.62 13.90 -9.37
C ASP A 308 -0.45 15.01 -9.36
N PRO A 309 -1.76 14.68 -9.41
CA PRO A 309 -2.82 15.66 -9.56
C PRO A 309 -2.99 16.57 -8.33
N ALA A 310 -2.38 16.21 -7.21
CA ALA A 310 -2.39 17.01 -5.99
C ALA A 310 -1.24 18.00 -5.87
N SER A 311 -0.30 17.98 -6.82
CA SER A 311 0.80 18.94 -6.86
C SER A 311 0.28 20.38 -6.88
N GLY A 312 0.81 21.21 -5.98
CA GLY A 312 0.38 22.59 -5.79
C GLY A 312 -0.74 22.80 -4.77
N SER A 313 -1.37 21.72 -4.26
CA SER A 313 -2.30 21.82 -3.13
C SER A 313 -1.53 22.08 -1.84
N GLY A 314 -1.67 23.28 -1.26
CA GLY A 314 -0.89 23.67 -0.07
C GLY A 314 -1.08 22.71 1.11
N TYR A 315 -2.25 22.11 1.27
CA TYR A 315 -2.49 21.11 2.32
C TYR A 315 -1.71 19.81 2.06
N VAL A 316 -1.78 19.29 0.84
CA VAL A 316 -1.11 18.04 0.49
C VAL A 316 0.41 18.21 0.46
N GLU A 317 0.91 19.34 -0.06
CA GLU A 317 2.35 19.65 -0.05
C GLU A 317 2.87 19.73 1.41
N HIS A 318 2.16 20.46 2.28
CA HIS A 318 2.52 20.54 3.69
C HIS A 318 2.57 19.16 4.37
N LEU A 319 1.55 18.33 4.16
CA LEU A 319 1.53 16.95 4.71
C LEU A 319 2.69 16.11 4.15
N THR A 320 2.97 16.24 2.86
CA THR A 320 4.05 15.49 2.21
C THR A 320 5.42 15.88 2.80
N ASP A 321 5.69 17.19 2.90
CA ASP A 321 6.95 17.72 3.42
C ASP A 321 7.16 17.31 4.89
N GLU A 322 6.14 17.50 5.74
CA GLU A 322 6.20 17.12 7.16
C GLU A 322 6.41 15.59 7.34
N LEU A 323 5.73 14.78 6.53
CA LEU A 323 5.95 13.31 6.54
C LEU A 323 7.37 12.97 6.13
N CYS A 324 7.91 13.62 5.10
CA CYS A 324 9.31 13.42 4.68
C CYS A 324 10.30 13.78 5.78
N GLU A 325 10.14 14.93 6.42
CA GLU A 325 11.05 15.39 7.48
C GLU A 325 11.02 14.46 8.69
N ARG A 326 9.82 14.09 9.15
CA ARG A 326 9.64 13.21 10.31
C ARG A 326 10.14 11.80 10.03
N ALA A 327 9.76 11.23 8.89
CA ALA A 327 10.21 9.90 8.49
C ALA A 327 11.74 9.85 8.34
N TRP A 328 12.36 10.88 7.75
CA TRP A 328 13.81 10.97 7.62
C TRP A 328 14.51 11.03 8.98
N THR A 329 13.97 11.82 9.90
CA THR A 329 14.52 11.93 11.27
C THR A 329 14.44 10.60 12.01
N ILE A 330 13.29 9.90 11.93
CA ILE A 330 13.11 8.57 12.55
C ILE A 330 14.04 7.56 11.89
N PHE A 331 14.14 7.55 10.55
CA PHE A 331 15.04 6.68 9.80
C PHE A 331 16.50 6.87 10.22
N GLN A 332 16.99 8.11 10.36
CA GLN A 332 18.33 8.37 10.88
C GLN A 332 18.53 7.82 12.29
N GLY A 333 17.50 7.86 13.13
CA GLY A 333 17.49 7.25 14.45
C GLY A 333 17.66 5.72 14.39
N ILE A 334 16.91 5.07 13.49
CA ILE A 334 17.03 3.61 13.24
C ILE A 334 18.44 3.26 12.77
N GLU A 335 18.98 3.98 11.80
CA GLU A 335 20.32 3.75 11.24
C GLU A 335 21.42 3.90 12.32
N LYS A 336 21.26 4.85 13.23
CA LYS A 336 22.22 5.10 14.32
C LYS A 336 22.17 4.04 15.42
N THR A 337 20.99 3.55 15.76
CA THR A 337 20.79 2.68 16.93
C THR A 337 20.62 1.21 16.59
N GLY A 338 20.23 0.90 15.35
CA GLY A 338 19.80 -0.44 14.93
C GLY A 338 18.42 -0.86 15.45
N ASN A 339 17.70 0.03 16.16
CA ASN A 339 16.44 -0.29 16.79
C ASN A 339 15.27 0.40 16.06
N LEU A 340 14.15 -0.31 15.91
CA LEU A 340 12.89 0.28 15.47
C LEU A 340 12.34 1.23 16.54
N PRO A 341 11.58 2.26 16.17
CA PRO A 341 10.89 3.13 17.12
C PRO A 341 9.85 2.33 17.91
N GLU A 342 9.51 2.82 19.11
CA GLU A 342 8.36 2.29 19.84
C GLU A 342 7.08 2.68 19.09
N PHE A 343 6.20 1.71 18.89
CA PHE A 343 4.90 1.94 18.28
C PHE A 343 3.86 2.12 19.39
N ASP A 344 3.04 3.15 19.27
CA ASP A 344 1.94 3.33 20.23
C ASP A 344 0.80 2.35 19.88
N SER A 345 0.78 1.22 20.59
CA SER A 345 -0.32 0.24 20.47
C SER A 345 -1.68 0.84 20.89
N LYS A 346 -1.70 2.00 21.58
CA LYS A 346 -2.88 2.78 21.92
C LYS A 346 -3.34 3.69 20.77
N ASN A 347 -2.58 3.80 19.67
CA ASN A 347 -3.04 4.37 18.41
C ASN A 347 -4.19 3.56 17.77
N LYS A 348 -4.84 2.72 18.55
CA LYS A 348 -6.24 2.37 18.40
C LYS A 348 -7.02 3.66 18.64
N SER A 349 -7.24 4.39 17.56
CA SER A 349 -7.84 5.71 17.60
C SER A 349 -9.05 5.71 18.54
N SER A 350 -9.08 6.66 19.47
CA SER A 350 -10.29 7.05 20.18
C SER A 350 -11.33 7.64 19.23
N ASP A 351 -10.96 7.74 17.94
CA ASP A 351 -11.78 8.33 16.90
C ASP A 351 -13.04 7.50 16.65
N PRO A 352 -14.13 8.14 16.29
CA PRO A 352 -15.36 7.45 15.95
C PRO A 352 -15.16 6.49 14.78
N ILE A 353 -15.42 5.20 14.99
CA ILE A 353 -15.46 4.17 13.95
C ILE A 353 -16.94 3.87 13.70
N ILE A 354 -17.47 4.39 12.60
CA ILE A 354 -18.88 4.22 12.20
C ILE A 354 -19.21 2.72 12.11
N GLY A 355 -20.34 2.34 12.66
CA GLY A 355 -20.77 0.94 12.72
C GLY A 355 -20.06 0.10 13.77
N THR A 356 -19.11 0.65 14.55
CA THR A 356 -18.35 -0.08 15.57
C THR A 356 -18.50 0.53 16.94
N ASN A 357 -17.94 1.73 17.18
CA ASN A 357 -18.04 2.46 18.44
C ASN A 357 -18.93 3.72 18.33
N SER A 358 -19.38 4.04 17.10
CA SER A 358 -20.26 5.17 16.82
C SER A 358 -21.28 4.77 15.75
N HIS A 359 -22.53 5.20 15.88
CA HIS A 359 -23.62 4.94 14.92
C HIS A 359 -23.78 3.44 14.54
N HIS A 360 -23.57 2.54 15.50
CA HIS A 360 -23.73 1.08 15.28
C HIS A 360 -25.19 0.69 15.16
N LEU A 361 -25.44 -0.40 14.41
CA LEU A 361 -26.78 -0.98 14.27
C LEU A 361 -27.16 -1.74 15.55
N PRO A 362 -28.47 -1.80 15.90
CA PRO A 362 -28.95 -2.58 17.07
C PRO A 362 -28.70 -4.08 16.93
N LYS A 363 -28.50 -4.58 15.70
CA LYS A 363 -28.26 -5.99 15.39
C LYS A 363 -27.11 -6.07 14.40
N GLU A 364 -26.10 -6.88 14.75
CA GLU A 364 -24.94 -7.11 13.87
C GLU A 364 -25.36 -7.82 12.58
N PHE A 365 -24.71 -7.43 11.48
CA PHE A 365 -24.83 -8.08 10.20
C PHE A 365 -23.64 -9.02 9.99
N GLU A 366 -23.91 -10.30 9.78
CA GLU A 366 -22.88 -11.26 9.43
C GLU A 366 -22.73 -11.36 7.92
N ALA A 367 -21.51 -11.14 7.41
CA ALA A 367 -21.21 -11.37 6.01
C ALA A 367 -21.02 -12.88 5.76
N ALA A 368 -21.27 -13.32 4.53
CA ALA A 368 -20.97 -14.68 4.11
C ALA A 368 -19.45 -14.86 4.03
N VAL A 369 -18.91 -15.69 4.93
CA VAL A 369 -17.47 -15.98 5.01
C VAL A 369 -17.24 -17.46 5.25
N GLU A 370 -16.10 -17.96 4.80
CA GLU A 370 -15.61 -19.31 5.14
C GLU A 370 -14.61 -19.17 6.29
N ILE A 371 -14.89 -19.84 7.41
CA ILE A 371 -14.03 -19.83 8.60
C ILE A 371 -13.18 -21.09 8.57
N PHE A 372 -11.87 -20.93 8.65
CA PHE A 372 -10.92 -22.01 8.83
C PHE A 372 -10.41 -21.99 10.29
N PRO A 373 -10.28 -23.15 10.93
CA PRO A 373 -9.77 -23.26 12.29
C PRO A 373 -8.31 -22.82 12.43
#